data_5099b91986cd6c0561786861d2a05a3c
#
_entry.id   5099b91986cd6c0561786861d2a05a3c
#
_cell.length_a   1.000
_cell.length_b   1.000
_cell.length_c   1.000
_cell.angle_alpha   90.00
_cell.angle_beta   90.00
_cell.angle_gamma   90.00
#
_symmetry.space_group_name_H-M   'P 1'
#
loop_
_entity.id
_entity.type
_entity.pdbx_description
1 polymer ?
#
loop_
_entity_poly.entity_id
_entity_poly.type
_entity_poly.pdbx_seq_one_letter_code
_entity_poly.pdbx_strand_id
1 'polypeptide(L)' 'MYFRRIADLRVDSDLTQRAVAAHLNMNLEVYRRYEKGVREIPVWALLKLAELYHTSTDYILGRTDDPRPPHA' A
#
# COMPACT_ATOMS: atom_id res chain seq x y z
N MET A 1 -12.74 3.82 0.66
CA MET A 1 -12.51 3.72 -0.80
C MET A 1 -11.53 2.60 -1.10
N TYR A 2 -11.78 1.85 -2.15
CA TYR A 2 -10.93 0.71 -2.53
C TYR A 2 -9.83 1.16 -3.50
N PHE A 3 -8.57 0.95 -3.13
CA PHE A 3 -7.42 1.21 -4.00
C PHE A 3 -6.76 -0.13 -4.33
N ARG A 4 -7.10 -0.69 -5.48
CA ARG A 4 -6.68 -2.05 -5.84
C ARG A 4 -5.15 -2.23 -5.86
N ARG A 5 -4.39 -1.14 -6.12
CA ARG A 5 -2.93 -1.23 -6.20
C ARG A 5 -2.27 -1.56 -4.87
N ILE A 6 -2.97 -1.34 -3.75
CA ILE A 6 -2.46 -1.76 -2.45
C ILE A 6 -2.26 -3.27 -2.43
N ALA A 7 -3.26 -4.04 -2.86
CA ALA A 7 -3.16 -5.50 -2.94
C ALA A 7 -2.28 -5.93 -4.12
N ASP A 8 -2.41 -5.29 -5.28
CA ASP A 8 -1.65 -5.65 -6.48
C ASP A 8 -0.14 -5.56 -6.24
N LEU A 9 0.32 -4.48 -5.63
CA LEU A 9 1.75 -4.30 -5.33
C LEU A 9 2.25 -5.35 -4.36
N ARG A 10 1.44 -5.69 -3.35
CA ARG A 10 1.79 -6.74 -2.40
C ARG A 10 1.94 -8.09 -3.11
N VAL A 11 0.96 -8.47 -3.91
CA VAL A 11 0.98 -9.74 -4.64
C VAL A 11 2.16 -9.80 -5.61
N ASP A 12 2.40 -8.72 -6.35
CA ASP A 12 3.50 -8.63 -7.31
C ASP A 12 4.87 -8.72 -6.63
N SER A 13 4.94 -8.34 -5.35
CA SER A 13 6.17 -8.40 -4.55
C SER A 13 6.31 -9.72 -3.79
N ASP A 14 5.40 -10.66 -4.00
CA ASP A 14 5.39 -11.97 -3.32
C ASP A 14 5.32 -11.84 -1.78
N LEU A 15 4.63 -10.81 -1.29
CA LEU A 15 4.47 -10.59 0.13
C LEU A 15 3.10 -11.04 0.61
N THR A 16 3.05 -11.60 1.82
CA THR A 16 1.78 -11.92 2.46
C THR A 16 1.19 -10.69 3.12
N GLN A 17 -0.11 -10.71 3.39
CA GLN A 17 -0.76 -9.64 4.16
C GLN A 17 -0.10 -9.50 5.54
N ARG A 18 0.25 -10.63 6.17
CA ARG A 18 0.92 -10.62 7.47
C ARG A 18 2.28 -9.92 7.40
N ALA A 19 3.06 -10.18 6.35
CA ALA A 19 4.37 -9.55 6.19
C ALA A 19 4.25 -8.04 6.04
N VAL A 20 3.29 -7.57 5.25
CA VAL A 20 3.09 -6.14 5.06
C VAL A 20 2.56 -5.48 6.33
N ALA A 21 1.61 -6.13 7.03
CA ALA A 21 1.11 -5.62 8.31
C ALA A 21 2.26 -5.47 9.32
N ALA A 22 3.15 -6.47 9.39
CA ALA A 22 4.32 -6.40 10.26
C ALA A 22 5.26 -5.24 9.88
N HIS A 23 5.47 -5.04 8.58
CA HIS A 23 6.29 -3.92 8.10
C HIS A 23 5.70 -2.56 8.51
N LEU A 24 4.37 -2.46 8.51
CA LEU A 24 3.67 -1.25 8.93
C LEU A 24 3.50 -1.17 10.46
N ASN A 25 3.96 -2.18 11.18
CA ASN A 25 3.79 -2.29 12.63
C ASN A 25 2.30 -2.16 13.01
N MET A 26 1.46 -2.89 12.31
CA MET A 26 0.02 -2.81 12.47
C MET A 26 -0.60 -4.20 12.58
N ASN A 27 -1.79 -4.26 13.19
CA ASN A 27 -2.55 -5.49 13.32
C ASN A 27 -2.99 -6.00 11.93
N LEU A 28 -2.91 -7.32 11.72
CA LEU A 28 -3.25 -7.93 10.44
C LEU A 28 -4.70 -7.63 10.02
N GLU A 29 -5.65 -7.69 10.96
CA GLU A 29 -7.06 -7.41 10.63
C GLU A 29 -7.28 -5.97 10.22
N VAL A 30 -6.55 -5.03 10.84
CA VAL A 30 -6.59 -3.61 10.46
C VAL A 30 -6.04 -3.44 9.04
N TYR A 31 -4.89 -4.06 8.74
CA TYR A 31 -4.32 -4.01 7.40
C TYR A 31 -5.28 -4.58 6.35
N ARG A 32 -5.94 -5.71 6.65
CA ARG A 32 -6.91 -6.31 5.74
C ARG A 32 -8.05 -5.37 5.39
N ARG A 33 -8.52 -4.58 6.36
CA ARG A 33 -9.58 -3.60 6.13
C ARG A 33 -9.13 -2.48 5.19
N TYR A 34 -7.88 -2.07 5.31
CA TYR A 34 -7.31 -1.08 4.38
C TYR A 34 -7.23 -1.65 2.96
N GLU A 35 -6.76 -2.88 2.82
CA GLU A 35 -6.62 -3.51 1.51
C GLU A 35 -7.97 -3.72 0.83
N LYS A 36 -9.01 -4.03 1.60
CA LYS A 36 -10.37 -4.21 1.08
C LYS A 36 -11.10 -2.90 0.82
N GLY A 37 -10.58 -1.77 1.29
CA GLY A 37 -11.24 -0.49 1.15
C GLY A 37 -12.39 -0.26 2.12
N VAL A 38 -12.54 -1.13 3.13
CA VAL A 38 -13.55 -0.98 4.19
C VAL A 38 -13.19 0.17 5.12
N ARG A 39 -11.90 0.43 5.27
CA ARG A 39 -11.37 1.52 6.11
C ARG A 39 -10.32 2.28 5.29
N GLU A 40 -10.33 3.60 5.39
CA GLU A 40 -9.34 4.44 4.69
C GLU A 40 -7.96 4.27 5.31
N ILE A 41 -6.96 4.06 4.45
CA ILE A 41 -5.59 3.93 4.91
C ILE A 41 -5.07 5.30 5.37
N PRO A 42 -4.43 5.39 6.55
CA PRO A 42 -3.87 6.66 7.00
C PRO A 42 -2.65 7.06 6.16
N VAL A 43 -2.40 8.35 6.10
CA VAL A 43 -1.32 8.90 5.26
C VAL A 43 0.03 8.28 5.60
N TRP A 44 0.35 8.10 6.89
CA TRP A 44 1.64 7.54 7.28
C TRP A 44 1.84 6.12 6.76
N ALA A 45 0.78 5.31 6.73
CA ALA A 45 0.86 3.94 6.22
C ALA A 45 1.00 3.95 4.69
N LEU A 46 0.29 4.83 4.02
CA LEU A 46 0.39 5.00 2.57
C LEU A 46 1.82 5.38 2.17
N LEU A 47 2.44 6.31 2.90
CA LEU A 47 3.83 6.70 2.65
C LEU A 47 4.78 5.51 2.85
N LYS A 48 4.57 4.70 3.88
CA LYS A 48 5.40 3.52 4.12
C LYS A 48 5.24 2.47 3.02
N LEU A 49 4.03 2.29 2.50
CA LEU A 49 3.81 1.39 1.37
C LEU A 49 4.53 1.88 0.12
N ALA A 50 4.48 3.17 -0.15
CA ALA A 50 5.18 3.75 -1.30
C ALA A 50 6.70 3.51 -1.18
N GLU A 51 7.26 3.66 0.00
CA GLU A 51 8.68 3.36 0.25
C GLU A 51 8.98 1.87 0.06
N LEU A 52 8.14 1.00 0.62
CA LEU A 52 8.31 -0.45 0.55
C LEU A 52 8.36 -0.93 -0.90
N TYR A 53 7.48 -0.42 -1.73
CA TYR A 53 7.34 -0.86 -3.13
C TYR A 53 8.11 0.01 -4.13
N HIS A 54 8.89 0.97 -3.66
CA HIS A 54 9.65 1.88 -4.53
C HIS A 54 8.74 2.54 -5.57
N THR A 55 7.64 3.12 -5.11
CA THR A 55 6.68 3.80 -5.97
C THR A 55 6.22 5.11 -5.32
N SER A 56 5.27 5.80 -5.95
CA SER A 56 4.70 7.02 -5.41
C SER A 56 3.35 6.74 -4.76
N THR A 57 2.94 7.61 -3.84
CA THR A 57 1.59 7.57 -3.29
C THR A 57 0.56 7.81 -4.39
N ASP A 58 0.87 8.66 -5.37
CA ASP A 58 -0.01 8.92 -6.51
C ASP A 58 -0.28 7.65 -7.31
N TYR A 59 0.75 6.80 -7.52
CA TYR A 59 0.57 5.54 -8.21
C TYR A 59 -0.36 4.62 -7.43
N ILE A 60 -0.14 4.48 -6.11
CA ILE A 60 -0.97 3.62 -5.26
C ILE A 60 -2.43 4.08 -5.31
N LEU A 61 -2.66 5.38 -5.29
CA LEU A 61 -4.00 5.97 -5.30
C LEU A 61 -4.65 6.01 -6.69
N GLY A 62 -3.92 5.61 -7.73
CA GLY A 62 -4.44 5.62 -9.09
C GLY A 62 -4.47 6.98 -9.76
N ARG A 63 -3.74 7.95 -9.24
CA ARG A 63 -3.65 9.30 -9.82
C ARG A 63 -2.67 9.37 -10.99
N THR A 64 -1.79 8.38 -11.10
CA THR A 64 -0.88 8.22 -12.21
C THR A 64 -0.70 6.74 -12.50
N ASP A 65 -0.38 6.40 -13.73
CA ASP A 65 -0.03 5.03 -14.14
C ASP A 65 1.48 4.81 -14.19
N ASP A 66 2.26 5.83 -13.83
CA ASP A 66 3.71 5.74 -13.75
C ASP A 66 4.13 5.17 -12.39
N PRO A 67 4.68 3.94 -12.34
CA PRO A 67 5.04 3.30 -11.06
C PRO A 67 6.36 3.80 -10.46
N ARG A 68 7.08 4.68 -11.15
CA ARG A 68 8.38 5.16 -10.65
C ARG A 68 8.20 6.02 -9.41
N PRO A 69 9.16 5.95 -8.45
CA PRO A 69 9.09 6.82 -7.28
C PRO A 69 9.25 8.28 -7.69
N PRO A 70 8.76 9.21 -6.86
CA PRO A 70 8.93 10.63 -7.17
C PRO A 70 10.40 11.01 -7.16
N HIS A 71 10.73 12.05 -7.91
CA HIS A 71 12.09 12.59 -7.90
C HIS A 71 12.37 13.24 -6.55
N ALA A 72 13.56 12.99 -6.04
CA ALA A 72 14.02 13.64 -4.82
C ALA A 72 14.39 15.10 -5.11
#